data_679de42e8be13ac6ce56585fc2647473
#
_entry.id   679de42e8be13ac6ce56585fc2647473
#
_cell.length_a   1.000
_cell.length_b   1.000
_cell.length_c   1.000
_cell.angle_alpha   90.00
_cell.angle_beta   90.00
_cell.angle_gamma   90.00
#
_symmetry.space_group_name_H-M   'P 1'
#
loop_
_entity.id
_entity.type
_entity.pdbx_description
1 polymer ?
#
loop_
_entity_poly.entity_id
_entity_poly.type
_entity_poly.pdbx_seq_one_letter_code
_entity_poly.pdbx_strand_id
1 'polypeptide(L)'
;EVMWSTRGESLNQSHWGETMSELIIRGGTVIDGTGQPGQIADISVRDGVIAEIGNLSGRKADREINAEGGVVSPGFIDVHTHMDAQIAWDPLGESSCFHGVTTVVMGNCGFTLAPVRSDERHLVVRNLERAEDISAAAMAAGIDWSWETYPEYLDFVERTPKGINYAGYVGHSALRTWAMGERAFEEEANEDDLRHMVGQLRESIEAGAMGFTTSISVNHATSDDRPVASRIAHWDEIDALVTEMGRIGAGIFELANHHHLRSRDPEKRETYISRLVDLAVRTGVPVTYGMLAAGQGDNGWKPVIELLDRINNAGGRSWGQVHTRYFGVLLSFATRLPFDALPVWDELRTRPIGEQRAALTDLATRSRLVQEANHGDYGRSIGAETRKPEWEHIYPMEHSALPPFQSIAASAKELNQDPMEVFIDIALKHDLDIFFIQAAANQDQDVVLELMRHPYAIPTFSDSGAHVTQIMDSSLQTHMLGHWVRNQAAFTLEEAIHRMTQVPAKAWGFNNRGVLAEGKAADINVFDPETVGPNMPELVHDLPSGAPRLRQTATGFSATIVNGEVLVDNGEATGSTPGHLLRGPLAQ
;
A
#
# COMPACT_ATOMS: atom_id res chain seq x y z
N GLU A 1 6.54 -55.80 53.83
CA GLU A 1 6.90 -56.72 52.74
C GLU A 1 5.75 -56.79 51.75
N VAL A 2 5.82 -56.06 50.66
CA VAL A 2 5.04 -56.32 49.44
C VAL A 2 5.95 -56.05 48.28
N MET A 3 6.27 -57.11 47.55
CA MET A 3 7.03 -57.18 46.31
C MET A 3 6.31 -56.41 45.19
N TRP A 4 6.99 -55.51 44.49
CA TRP A 4 6.57 -54.96 43.21
C TRP A 4 7.31 -55.63 42.07
N SER A 5 6.53 -56.33 41.24
CA SER A 5 6.98 -56.97 40.01
C SER A 5 7.12 -55.91 38.90
N THR A 6 8.32 -55.79 38.37
CA THR A 6 8.59 -55.03 37.14
C THR A 6 8.15 -55.82 35.91
N ARG A 7 7.15 -55.34 35.21
CA ARG A 7 6.92 -55.68 33.80
C ARG A 7 7.37 -54.48 32.93
N GLY A 8 8.41 -54.68 32.17
CA GLY A 8 8.81 -53.78 31.11
C GLY A 8 7.81 -53.85 29.95
N GLU A 9 7.07 -52.80 29.74
CA GLU A 9 6.38 -52.55 28.47
C GLU A 9 7.28 -51.68 27.61
N SER A 10 7.71 -52.26 26.49
CA SER A 10 8.39 -51.54 25.42
C SER A 10 7.42 -50.55 24.81
N LEU A 11 7.64 -49.26 25.06
CA LEU A 11 7.00 -48.20 24.33
C LEU A 11 7.47 -48.27 22.88
N ASN A 12 6.60 -48.74 22.01
CA ASN A 12 6.68 -48.58 20.58
C ASN A 12 6.67 -47.08 20.26
N GLN A 13 7.82 -46.51 19.97
CA GLN A 13 7.91 -45.20 19.30
C GLN A 13 7.39 -45.40 17.87
N SER A 14 6.08 -45.22 17.70
CA SER A 14 5.52 -44.94 16.39
C SER A 14 6.03 -43.54 15.99
N HIS A 15 7.06 -43.49 15.15
CA HIS A 15 7.36 -42.34 14.32
C HIS A 15 6.11 -42.13 13.45
N TRP A 16 5.30 -41.17 13.84
CA TRP A 16 4.41 -40.52 12.91
C TRP A 16 5.34 -39.71 12.00
N GLY A 17 5.71 -40.29 10.86
CA GLY A 17 6.20 -39.50 9.75
C GLY A 17 5.06 -38.58 9.36
N GLU A 18 5.19 -37.28 9.67
CA GLU A 18 4.40 -36.25 9.02
C GLU A 18 4.65 -36.44 7.52
N THR A 19 3.63 -36.89 6.80
CA THR A 19 3.65 -36.91 5.35
C THR A 19 3.73 -35.47 4.92
N MET A 20 4.91 -35.05 4.45
CA MET A 20 5.15 -33.71 3.94
C MET A 20 4.19 -33.46 2.78
N SER A 21 3.29 -32.51 2.96
CA SER A 21 2.30 -32.13 1.94
C SER A 21 3.03 -31.55 0.72
N GLU A 22 2.78 -32.13 -0.46
CA GLU A 22 3.31 -31.65 -1.72
C GLU A 22 2.21 -30.99 -2.55
N LEU A 23 2.50 -29.76 -3.02
CA LEU A 23 1.69 -29.05 -4.01
C LEU A 23 2.41 -29.08 -5.35
N ILE A 24 1.70 -29.42 -6.44
CA ILE A 24 2.23 -29.28 -7.80
C ILE A 24 1.35 -28.36 -8.63
N ILE A 25 1.97 -27.37 -9.28
CA ILE A 25 1.34 -26.48 -10.27
C ILE A 25 1.72 -27.03 -11.66
N ARG A 26 0.69 -27.31 -12.50
CA ARG A 26 0.84 -28.04 -13.76
C ARG A 26 0.74 -27.15 -14.99
N GLY A 27 1.70 -27.29 -15.92
CA GLY A 27 1.57 -26.92 -17.31
C GLY A 27 1.43 -25.42 -17.61
N GLY A 28 1.69 -24.55 -16.64
CA GLY A 28 1.61 -23.10 -16.83
C GLY A 28 2.83 -22.52 -17.54
N THR A 29 2.66 -21.33 -18.12
CA THR A 29 3.80 -20.52 -18.58
C THR A 29 4.47 -19.89 -17.36
N VAL A 30 5.60 -20.46 -16.96
CA VAL A 30 6.38 -19.98 -15.82
C VAL A 30 7.18 -18.76 -16.26
N ILE A 31 6.85 -17.59 -15.70
CA ILE A 31 7.60 -16.34 -15.81
C ILE A 31 8.30 -16.11 -14.48
N ASP A 32 9.57 -16.41 -14.41
CA ASP A 32 10.32 -16.59 -13.17
C ASP A 32 10.62 -15.31 -12.37
N GLY A 33 10.23 -14.15 -12.88
CA GLY A 33 10.48 -12.84 -12.27
C GLY A 33 11.82 -12.20 -12.65
N THR A 34 12.68 -12.89 -13.41
CA THR A 34 13.99 -12.33 -13.83
C THR A 34 13.90 -11.39 -15.03
N GLY A 35 12.74 -11.32 -15.69
CA GLY A 35 12.55 -10.59 -16.95
C GLY A 35 12.90 -11.42 -18.19
N GLN A 36 13.25 -12.70 -18.01
CA GLN A 36 13.47 -13.62 -19.13
C GLN A 36 12.14 -14.14 -19.68
N PRO A 37 12.11 -14.58 -20.97
CA PRO A 37 10.90 -15.15 -21.56
C PRO A 37 10.37 -16.34 -20.77
N GLY A 38 9.03 -16.41 -20.65
CA GLY A 38 8.35 -17.51 -19.96
C GLY A 38 8.56 -18.87 -20.65
N GLN A 39 8.49 -19.94 -19.86
CA GLN A 39 8.63 -21.32 -20.32
C GLN A 39 7.52 -22.19 -19.73
N ILE A 40 6.98 -23.14 -20.53
CA ILE A 40 6.01 -24.11 -20.01
C ILE A 40 6.73 -25.11 -19.10
N ALA A 41 6.31 -25.18 -17.84
CA ALA A 41 6.86 -26.10 -16.86
C ALA A 41 5.84 -26.40 -15.75
N ASP A 42 6.11 -27.46 -14.99
CA ASP A 42 5.45 -27.74 -13.70
C ASP A 42 6.34 -27.20 -12.57
N ILE A 43 5.72 -26.82 -11.45
CA ILE A 43 6.43 -26.43 -10.22
C ILE A 43 5.97 -27.32 -9.07
N SER A 44 6.93 -27.97 -8.40
CA SER A 44 6.69 -28.70 -7.15
C SER A 44 7.07 -27.81 -5.97
N VAL A 45 6.17 -27.75 -4.98
CA VAL A 45 6.34 -27.00 -3.72
C VAL A 45 6.32 -27.98 -2.56
N ARG A 46 7.26 -27.85 -1.64
CA ARG A 46 7.38 -28.66 -0.43
C ARG A 46 7.95 -27.82 0.72
N ASP A 47 7.39 -27.96 1.89
CA ASP A 47 7.86 -27.24 3.10
C ASP A 47 8.00 -25.73 2.91
N GLY A 48 7.04 -25.11 2.22
CA GLY A 48 7.02 -23.67 1.98
C GLY A 48 7.99 -23.16 0.90
N VAL A 49 8.76 -24.04 0.26
CA VAL A 49 9.75 -23.66 -0.76
C VAL A 49 9.50 -24.37 -2.11
N ILE A 50 9.98 -23.76 -3.17
CA ILE A 50 10.00 -24.36 -4.51
C ILE A 50 11.03 -25.51 -4.48
N ALA A 51 10.56 -26.74 -4.65
CA ALA A 51 11.39 -27.92 -4.58
C ALA A 51 12.00 -28.29 -5.95
N GLU A 52 11.23 -28.10 -7.04
CA GLU A 52 11.66 -28.46 -8.41
C GLU A 52 10.83 -27.69 -9.44
N ILE A 53 11.46 -27.29 -10.53
CA ILE A 53 10.83 -26.67 -11.71
C ILE A 53 11.22 -27.49 -12.94
N GLY A 54 10.24 -28.05 -13.66
CA GLY A 54 10.52 -28.83 -14.86
C GLY A 54 9.33 -29.67 -15.32
N ASN A 55 9.60 -30.81 -15.96
CA ASN A 55 8.58 -31.76 -16.36
C ASN A 55 8.31 -32.76 -15.23
N LEU A 56 7.21 -32.62 -14.53
CA LEU A 56 6.80 -33.49 -13.42
C LEU A 56 5.61 -34.38 -13.76
N SER A 57 5.36 -34.67 -15.05
CA SER A 57 4.16 -35.33 -15.57
C SER A 57 3.85 -36.71 -14.93
N GLY A 58 4.85 -37.40 -14.39
CA GLY A 58 4.66 -38.71 -13.71
C GLY A 58 4.54 -38.63 -12.19
N ARG A 59 4.67 -37.45 -11.59
CA ARG A 59 4.69 -37.25 -10.16
C ARG A 59 3.26 -36.97 -9.64
N LYS A 60 2.93 -37.54 -8.49
CA LYS A 60 1.67 -37.26 -7.78
C LYS A 60 1.95 -36.36 -6.58
N ALA A 61 1.02 -35.47 -6.28
CA ALA A 61 1.04 -34.60 -5.12
C ALA A 61 -0.27 -34.69 -4.34
N ASP A 62 -0.27 -34.21 -3.11
CA ASP A 62 -1.47 -34.14 -2.28
C ASP A 62 -2.48 -33.13 -2.83
N ARG A 63 -1.97 -32.06 -3.44
CA ARG A 63 -2.75 -31.04 -4.14
C ARG A 63 -2.12 -30.72 -5.50
N GLU A 64 -2.95 -30.58 -6.52
CA GLU A 64 -2.52 -30.14 -7.85
C GLU A 64 -3.35 -28.92 -8.29
N ILE A 65 -2.67 -27.94 -8.88
CA ILE A 65 -3.30 -26.76 -9.50
C ILE A 65 -3.03 -26.85 -10.99
N ASN A 66 -4.09 -26.86 -11.79
CA ASN A 66 -3.96 -26.79 -13.25
C ASN A 66 -3.73 -25.33 -13.66
N ALA A 67 -2.58 -25.06 -14.29
CA ALA A 67 -2.19 -23.76 -14.81
C ALA A 67 -2.08 -23.74 -16.34
N GLU A 68 -2.59 -24.77 -17.05
CA GLU A 68 -2.57 -24.83 -18.52
C GLU A 68 -3.24 -23.60 -19.14
N GLY A 69 -2.54 -22.94 -20.05
CA GLY A 69 -3.00 -21.70 -20.68
C GLY A 69 -2.83 -20.44 -19.83
N GLY A 70 -2.51 -20.59 -18.54
CA GLY A 70 -2.25 -19.50 -17.61
C GLY A 70 -0.76 -19.22 -17.42
N VAL A 71 -0.52 -18.20 -16.61
CA VAL A 71 0.80 -17.74 -16.19
C VAL A 71 1.06 -18.15 -14.74
N VAL A 72 2.27 -18.60 -14.45
CA VAL A 72 2.78 -18.83 -13.11
C VAL A 72 3.91 -17.85 -12.85
N SER A 73 3.74 -16.96 -11.88
CA SER A 73 4.72 -15.92 -11.55
C SER A 73 5.05 -15.93 -10.07
N PRO A 74 6.16 -15.27 -9.64
CA PRO A 74 6.34 -14.96 -8.22
C PRO A 74 5.18 -14.11 -7.71
N GLY A 75 4.88 -14.22 -6.42
CA GLY A 75 3.98 -13.31 -5.72
C GLY A 75 4.47 -11.88 -5.79
N PHE A 76 3.55 -10.93 -5.93
CA PHE A 76 3.89 -9.51 -6.02
C PHE A 76 4.29 -8.94 -4.66
N ILE A 77 5.17 -7.93 -4.70
CA ILE A 77 5.71 -7.27 -3.50
C ILE A 77 5.31 -5.80 -3.55
N ASP A 78 4.61 -5.34 -2.52
CA ASP A 78 4.24 -3.95 -2.35
C ASP A 78 5.01 -3.35 -1.17
N VAL A 79 5.87 -2.40 -1.45
CA VAL A 79 6.80 -1.84 -0.46
C VAL A 79 6.32 -0.51 0.14
N HIS A 80 5.09 -0.09 -0.19
CA HIS A 80 4.48 1.09 0.40
C HIS A 80 3.04 0.85 0.81
N THR A 81 2.85 0.50 2.07
CA THR A 81 1.55 0.24 2.68
C THR A 81 1.45 0.80 4.10
N HIS A 82 0.24 0.90 4.62
CA HIS A 82 -0.09 1.36 5.97
C HIS A 82 -0.90 0.28 6.73
N MET A 83 -0.52 -0.98 6.55
CA MET A 83 -1.21 -2.11 7.16
C MET A 83 -0.89 -2.33 8.64
N ASP A 84 -0.22 -1.37 9.29
CA ASP A 84 0.20 -1.44 10.69
C ASP A 84 -0.95 -1.71 11.65
N ALA A 85 -2.09 -1.06 11.44
CA ALA A 85 -3.30 -1.28 12.22
C ALA A 85 -4.12 -2.46 11.67
N GLN A 86 -4.20 -2.61 10.35
CA GLN A 86 -5.01 -3.61 9.68
C GLN A 86 -4.66 -5.03 10.11
N ILE A 87 -3.38 -5.35 10.28
CA ILE A 87 -2.92 -6.68 10.71
C ILE A 87 -3.56 -7.14 12.03
N ALA A 88 -4.03 -6.23 12.87
CA ALA A 88 -4.66 -6.57 14.15
C ALA A 88 -6.09 -7.12 13.98
N TRP A 89 -6.76 -6.88 12.86
CA TRP A 89 -8.16 -7.29 12.65
C TRP A 89 -8.43 -7.97 11.30
N ASP A 90 -7.52 -7.89 10.34
CA ASP A 90 -7.63 -8.52 9.04
C ASP A 90 -6.49 -9.51 8.83
N PRO A 91 -6.71 -10.79 9.14
CA PRO A 91 -5.66 -11.81 9.06
C PRO A 91 -5.24 -12.16 7.63
N LEU A 92 -6.01 -11.76 6.62
CA LEU A 92 -5.72 -12.11 5.22
C LEU A 92 -4.84 -11.06 4.53
N GLY A 93 -4.88 -9.80 4.97
CA GLY A 93 -4.27 -8.67 4.28
C GLY A 93 -5.08 -8.25 3.05
N GLU A 94 -6.41 -8.17 3.22
CA GLU A 94 -7.32 -7.67 2.19
C GLU A 94 -7.09 -6.15 1.96
N SER A 95 -7.23 -5.61 0.80
CA SER A 95 -7.56 -6.21 -0.51
C SER A 95 -6.32 -6.74 -1.23
N SER A 96 -5.11 -6.46 -0.74
CA SER A 96 -3.83 -6.75 -1.40
C SER A 96 -3.68 -8.23 -1.80
N CYS A 97 -4.09 -9.17 -0.96
CA CYS A 97 -3.96 -10.61 -1.23
C CYS A 97 -4.76 -11.05 -2.48
N PHE A 98 -5.90 -10.40 -2.78
CA PHE A 98 -6.70 -10.68 -3.97
C PHE A 98 -6.08 -10.14 -5.27
N HIS A 99 -5.14 -9.21 -5.16
CA HIS A 99 -4.40 -8.64 -6.29
C HIS A 99 -3.04 -9.32 -6.52
N GLY A 100 -2.83 -10.50 -5.91
CA GLY A 100 -1.61 -11.29 -6.06
C GLY A 100 -0.42 -10.78 -5.23
N VAL A 101 -0.64 -9.86 -4.29
CA VAL A 101 0.39 -9.40 -3.36
C VAL A 101 0.60 -10.47 -2.29
N THR A 102 1.81 -10.93 -2.14
CA THR A 102 2.21 -11.93 -1.14
C THR A 102 3.12 -11.36 -0.06
N THR A 103 3.67 -10.17 -0.29
CA THR A 103 4.57 -9.50 0.65
C THR A 103 4.32 -8.00 0.65
N VAL A 104 4.20 -7.41 1.83
CA VAL A 104 4.04 -5.96 2.03
C VAL A 104 5.10 -5.40 2.97
N VAL A 105 5.42 -4.11 2.79
CA VAL A 105 6.21 -3.34 3.74
C VAL A 105 5.32 -2.21 4.29
N MET A 106 5.06 -2.23 5.57
CA MET A 106 4.21 -1.26 6.28
C MET A 106 5.03 -0.21 7.03
N GLY A 107 4.36 0.82 7.56
CA GLY A 107 5.00 1.88 8.33
C GLY A 107 5.60 3.00 7.48
N ASN A 108 5.06 3.21 6.29
CA ASN A 108 5.49 4.27 5.39
C ASN A 108 5.09 5.67 5.89
N CYS A 109 5.55 6.71 5.23
CA CYS A 109 5.20 8.12 5.48
C CYS A 109 5.45 8.61 6.91
N GLY A 110 6.25 7.91 7.72
CA GLY A 110 6.51 8.27 9.10
C GLY A 110 5.42 7.85 10.10
N PHE A 111 4.50 6.96 9.68
CA PHE A 111 3.37 6.51 10.48
C PHE A 111 3.51 5.04 10.86
N THR A 112 3.56 4.77 12.16
CA THR A 112 3.56 3.42 12.73
C THR A 112 2.85 3.42 14.07
N LEU A 113 2.48 2.23 14.56
CA LEU A 113 1.86 2.05 15.88
C LEU A 113 2.87 1.91 17.01
N ALA A 114 4.16 1.88 16.69
CA ALA A 114 5.26 1.75 17.65
C ALA A 114 6.49 2.59 17.21
N PRO A 115 7.30 3.05 18.18
CA PRO A 115 7.13 2.92 19.63
C PRO A 115 5.98 3.79 20.16
N VAL A 116 5.42 3.42 21.32
CA VAL A 116 4.30 4.15 21.96
C VAL A 116 4.34 3.93 23.48
N ARG A 117 4.13 4.97 24.27
CA ARG A 117 3.96 4.81 25.73
C ARG A 117 2.53 4.35 26.03
N SER A 118 2.37 3.49 27.02
CA SER A 118 1.06 2.90 27.36
C SER A 118 -0.01 3.92 27.75
N ASP A 119 0.36 5.06 28.29
CA ASP A 119 -0.53 6.17 28.66
C ASP A 119 -0.69 7.23 27.55
N GLU A 120 0.10 7.15 26.47
CA GLU A 120 0.13 8.14 25.37
C GLU A 120 -0.29 7.57 24.00
N ARG A 121 -0.97 6.41 23.95
CA ARG A 121 -1.46 5.76 22.72
C ARG A 121 -2.29 6.69 21.83
N HIS A 122 -3.02 7.60 22.46
CA HIS A 122 -3.84 8.61 21.76
C HIS A 122 -3.01 9.55 20.87
N LEU A 123 -1.71 9.75 21.15
CA LEU A 123 -0.83 10.58 20.32
C LEU A 123 -0.50 9.88 18.99
N VAL A 124 -0.29 8.57 19.03
CA VAL A 124 -0.08 7.77 17.82
C VAL A 124 -1.36 7.72 16.97
N VAL A 125 -2.51 7.48 17.59
CA VAL A 125 -3.82 7.53 16.92
C VAL A 125 -4.05 8.90 16.27
N ARG A 126 -3.73 10.00 16.96
CA ARG A 126 -3.85 11.36 16.43
C ARG A 126 -3.03 11.61 15.16
N ASN A 127 -1.83 11.03 15.05
CA ASN A 127 -1.01 11.12 13.84
C ASN A 127 -1.66 10.40 12.65
N LEU A 128 -2.35 9.28 12.90
CA LEU A 128 -2.90 8.39 11.86
C LEU A 128 -4.31 8.74 11.42
N GLU A 129 -5.17 9.15 12.37
CA GLU A 129 -6.62 9.22 12.17
C GLU A 129 -7.02 10.01 10.91
N ARG A 130 -6.47 11.21 10.73
CA ARG A 130 -6.80 12.05 9.57
C ARG A 130 -5.80 11.91 8.44
N ALA A 131 -4.53 11.77 8.77
CA ALA A 131 -3.48 11.68 7.76
C ALA A 131 -3.66 10.45 6.87
N GLU A 132 -4.12 9.34 7.47
CA GLU A 132 -4.31 8.05 6.79
C GLU A 132 -5.79 7.61 6.71
N ASP A 133 -6.74 8.45 7.15
CA ASP A 133 -8.19 8.14 7.15
C ASP A 133 -8.50 6.77 7.80
N ILE A 134 -7.88 6.50 8.96
CA ILE A 134 -8.14 5.29 9.75
C ILE A 134 -8.95 5.69 10.98
N SER A 135 -10.15 5.13 11.14
CA SER A 135 -11.03 5.46 12.27
C SER A 135 -10.37 5.24 13.63
N ALA A 136 -10.28 6.29 14.46
CA ALA A 136 -9.81 6.19 15.85
C ALA A 136 -10.63 5.17 16.65
N ALA A 137 -11.94 5.09 16.42
CA ALA A 137 -12.81 4.10 17.06
C ALA A 137 -12.49 2.67 16.62
N ALA A 138 -12.16 2.45 15.33
CA ALA A 138 -11.72 1.15 14.86
C ALA A 138 -10.37 0.75 15.47
N MET A 139 -9.40 1.67 15.53
CA MET A 139 -8.11 1.42 16.19
C MET A 139 -8.27 1.12 17.68
N ALA A 140 -9.12 1.87 18.39
CA ALA A 140 -9.37 1.64 19.83
C ALA A 140 -10.05 0.30 20.12
N ALA A 141 -10.90 -0.19 19.20
CA ALA A 141 -11.62 -1.46 19.38
C ALA A 141 -10.83 -2.68 18.84
N GLY A 142 -10.01 -2.48 17.81
CA GLY A 142 -9.34 -3.57 17.08
C GLY A 142 -7.91 -3.86 17.54
N ILE A 143 -7.26 -2.94 18.26
CA ILE A 143 -5.86 -3.09 18.68
C ILE A 143 -5.77 -3.34 20.18
N ASP A 144 -5.09 -4.42 20.58
CA ASP A 144 -4.90 -4.76 21.99
C ASP A 144 -3.78 -3.96 22.67
N TRP A 145 -2.92 -3.29 21.87
CA TRP A 145 -1.79 -2.48 22.33
C TRP A 145 -0.88 -3.21 23.32
N SER A 146 -0.50 -4.44 22.99
CA SER A 146 0.35 -5.29 23.82
C SER A 146 1.85 -4.97 23.74
N TRP A 147 2.22 -3.79 23.23
CA TRP A 147 3.60 -3.31 23.05
C TRP A 147 3.78 -1.86 23.50
N GLU A 148 5.01 -1.49 23.77
CA GLU A 148 5.50 -0.10 23.92
C GLU A 148 6.65 0.20 22.96
N THR A 149 7.56 -0.76 22.76
CA THR A 149 8.70 -0.63 21.86
C THR A 149 8.42 -1.22 20.48
N TYR A 150 9.22 -0.83 19.51
CA TYR A 150 9.09 -1.41 18.15
C TYR A 150 9.46 -2.91 18.09
N PRO A 151 10.50 -3.41 18.80
CA PRO A 151 10.74 -4.85 18.92
C PRO A 151 9.53 -5.63 19.44
N GLU A 152 8.84 -5.15 20.47
CA GLU A 152 7.61 -5.78 20.99
C GLU A 152 6.47 -5.77 19.96
N TYR A 153 6.35 -4.71 19.16
CA TYR A 153 5.42 -4.65 18.05
C TYR A 153 5.75 -5.69 16.96
N LEU A 154 7.03 -5.86 16.62
CA LEU A 154 7.44 -6.93 15.69
C LEU A 154 7.09 -8.32 16.26
N ASP A 155 7.24 -8.54 17.56
CA ASP A 155 6.84 -9.79 18.22
C ASP A 155 5.32 -9.99 18.19
N PHE A 156 4.54 -8.91 18.31
CA PHE A 156 3.09 -8.96 18.09
C PHE A 156 2.78 -9.37 16.63
N VAL A 157 3.38 -8.73 15.64
CA VAL A 157 3.20 -9.07 14.23
C VAL A 157 3.59 -10.52 13.96
N GLU A 158 4.69 -11.01 14.55
CA GLU A 158 5.14 -12.40 14.37
C GLU A 158 4.13 -13.41 14.89
N ARG A 159 3.56 -13.19 16.06
CA ARG A 159 2.56 -14.07 16.68
C ARG A 159 1.17 -14.00 16.06
N THR A 160 0.83 -12.87 15.42
CA THR A 160 -0.48 -12.68 14.80
C THR A 160 -0.61 -13.57 13.56
N PRO A 161 -1.67 -14.43 13.46
CA PRO A 161 -1.96 -15.13 12.22
C PRO A 161 -2.12 -14.16 11.05
N LYS A 162 -1.53 -14.45 9.91
CA LYS A 162 -1.53 -13.55 8.76
C LYS A 162 -1.50 -14.31 7.44
N GLY A 163 -2.22 -13.80 6.44
CA GLY A 163 -2.30 -14.43 5.12
C GLY A 163 -1.07 -14.16 4.25
N ILE A 164 -0.60 -12.92 4.22
CA ILE A 164 0.57 -12.49 3.44
C ILE A 164 1.77 -12.22 4.36
N ASN A 165 2.95 -12.04 3.77
CA ASN A 165 4.16 -11.70 4.51
C ASN A 165 4.22 -10.20 4.80
N TYR A 166 4.66 -9.84 6.00
CA TYR A 166 4.82 -8.45 6.44
C TYR A 166 6.27 -8.14 6.77
N ALA A 167 6.72 -6.97 6.38
CA ALA A 167 7.92 -6.31 6.90
C ALA A 167 7.51 -4.90 7.34
N GLY A 168 8.31 -4.23 8.17
CA GLY A 168 7.90 -2.92 8.68
C GLY A 168 9.04 -1.96 8.92
N TYR A 169 8.73 -0.67 8.78
CA TYR A 169 9.60 0.45 9.12
C TYR A 169 9.28 1.02 10.50
N VAL A 170 10.19 1.82 11.02
CA VAL A 170 9.94 2.70 12.18
C VAL A 170 9.53 4.08 11.69
N GLY A 171 8.37 4.56 12.12
CA GLY A 171 7.83 5.85 11.73
C GLY A 171 8.31 7.01 12.61
N HIS A 172 8.69 8.11 11.98
CA HIS A 172 9.21 9.31 12.65
C HIS A 172 8.19 9.94 13.61
N SER A 173 6.91 10.02 13.21
CA SER A 173 5.88 10.58 14.08
C SER A 173 5.72 9.78 15.38
N ALA A 174 5.82 8.44 15.31
CA ALA A 174 5.80 7.58 16.50
C ALA A 174 7.06 7.77 17.38
N LEU A 175 8.26 7.83 16.79
CA LEU A 175 9.50 8.10 17.51
C LEU A 175 9.43 9.44 18.26
N ARG A 176 8.93 10.50 17.60
CA ARG A 176 8.80 11.83 18.21
C ARG A 176 7.80 11.84 19.36
N THR A 177 6.61 11.27 19.18
CA THR A 177 5.60 11.21 20.26
C THR A 177 6.06 10.35 21.41
N TRP A 178 6.80 9.27 21.15
CA TRP A 178 7.39 8.45 22.21
C TRP A 178 8.47 9.17 23.00
N ALA A 179 9.34 9.96 22.35
CA ALA A 179 10.41 10.69 23.01
C ALA A 179 9.93 11.96 23.73
N MET A 180 8.98 12.70 23.14
CA MET A 180 8.60 14.06 23.49
C MET A 180 7.20 14.21 24.07
N GLY A 181 6.33 13.18 23.94
CA GLY A 181 4.91 13.27 24.27
C GLY A 181 4.19 14.33 23.44
N GLU A 182 3.27 15.09 24.05
CA GLU A 182 2.48 16.14 23.39
C GLU A 182 3.36 17.25 22.74
N ARG A 183 4.55 17.51 23.28
CA ARG A 183 5.51 18.48 22.69
C ARG A 183 5.89 18.16 21.24
N ALA A 184 5.79 16.90 20.83
CA ALA A 184 6.14 16.46 19.48
C ALA A 184 5.38 17.18 18.37
N PHE A 185 4.19 17.74 18.66
CA PHE A 185 3.35 18.45 17.70
C PHE A 185 3.62 19.97 17.63
N GLU A 186 4.45 20.51 18.50
CA GLU A 186 4.65 21.95 18.63
C GLU A 186 6.12 22.38 18.72
N GLU A 187 7.00 21.49 19.19
CA GLU A 187 8.40 21.81 19.49
C GLU A 187 9.38 21.02 18.64
N GLU A 188 10.54 21.62 18.35
CA GLU A 188 11.71 20.88 17.86
C GLU A 188 12.29 20.01 18.96
N ALA A 189 12.90 18.89 18.60
CA ALA A 189 13.54 18.00 19.56
C ALA A 189 14.81 18.64 20.15
N ASN A 190 14.97 18.53 21.46
CA ASN A 190 16.24 18.87 22.12
C ASN A 190 17.23 17.68 22.04
N GLU A 191 18.46 17.87 22.58
CA GLU A 191 19.50 16.83 22.53
C GLU A 191 19.11 15.54 23.28
N ASP A 192 18.31 15.63 24.33
CA ASP A 192 17.84 14.47 25.09
C ASP A 192 16.78 13.72 24.32
N ASP A 193 15.82 14.43 23.74
CA ASP A 193 14.79 13.86 22.87
C ASP A 193 15.44 13.11 21.70
N LEU A 194 16.41 13.75 21.03
CA LEU A 194 17.13 13.16 19.90
C LEU A 194 17.92 11.90 20.31
N ARG A 195 18.58 11.91 21.46
CA ARG A 195 19.28 10.70 21.97
C ARG A 195 18.31 9.53 22.20
N HIS A 196 17.12 9.81 22.73
CA HIS A 196 16.10 8.79 22.93
C HIS A 196 15.58 8.24 21.60
N MET A 197 15.30 9.10 20.61
CA MET A 197 14.87 8.66 19.27
C MET A 197 15.95 7.82 18.58
N VAL A 198 17.20 8.23 18.61
CA VAL A 198 18.34 7.49 18.04
C VAL A 198 18.49 6.11 18.71
N GLY A 199 18.33 6.04 20.04
CA GLY A 199 18.36 4.77 20.78
C GLY A 199 17.26 3.81 20.33
N GLN A 200 16.02 4.28 20.27
CA GLN A 200 14.87 3.48 19.84
C GLN A 200 14.97 3.06 18.38
N LEU A 201 15.45 3.94 17.50
CA LEU A 201 15.68 3.59 16.09
C LEU A 201 16.70 2.46 15.97
N ARG A 202 17.81 2.53 16.72
CA ARG A 202 18.83 1.49 16.72
C ARG A 202 18.26 0.15 17.17
N GLU A 203 17.62 0.10 18.33
CA GLU A 203 16.98 -1.12 18.86
C GLU A 203 15.99 -1.72 17.86
N SER A 204 15.22 -0.86 17.19
CA SER A 204 14.23 -1.27 16.19
C SER A 204 14.88 -1.92 14.97
N ILE A 205 15.96 -1.33 14.43
CA ILE A 205 16.67 -1.89 13.27
C ILE A 205 17.39 -3.19 13.65
N GLU A 206 18.00 -3.25 14.84
CA GLU A 206 18.62 -4.48 15.37
C GLU A 206 17.61 -5.61 15.57
N ALA A 207 16.34 -5.28 15.92
CA ALA A 207 15.26 -6.24 16.04
C ALA A 207 14.64 -6.65 14.68
N GLY A 208 14.98 -5.97 13.59
CA GLY A 208 14.54 -6.34 12.26
C GLY A 208 13.63 -5.35 11.56
N ALA A 209 13.55 -4.11 12.01
CA ALA A 209 12.91 -3.06 11.20
C ALA A 209 13.63 -2.89 9.87
N MET A 210 12.87 -2.64 8.80
CA MET A 210 13.39 -2.43 7.45
C MET A 210 14.09 -1.07 7.28
N GLY A 211 13.94 -0.16 8.23
CA GLY A 211 14.53 1.16 8.21
C GLY A 211 13.65 2.19 8.91
N PHE A 212 13.76 3.43 8.44
CA PHE A 212 13.12 4.61 9.03
C PHE A 212 12.35 5.39 7.98
N THR A 213 11.16 5.86 8.35
CA THR A 213 10.31 6.63 7.45
C THR A 213 9.92 7.97 8.05
N THR A 214 9.75 9.00 7.20
CA THR A 214 9.31 10.32 7.64
C THR A 214 8.40 11.00 6.64
N SER A 215 7.63 11.98 7.11
CA SER A 215 6.85 12.86 6.26
C SER A 215 7.05 14.32 6.64
N ILE A 216 7.27 15.14 5.61
CA ILE A 216 7.17 16.58 5.70
C ILE A 216 6.06 17.14 4.78
N SER A 217 5.16 16.25 4.34
CA SER A 217 4.03 16.63 3.47
C SER A 217 3.06 17.57 4.18
N VAL A 218 2.71 18.67 3.51
CA VAL A 218 1.72 19.63 4.04
C VAL A 218 0.31 19.05 4.13
N ASN A 219 0.05 17.93 3.45
CA ASN A 219 -1.23 17.24 3.47
C ASN A 219 -1.40 16.35 4.71
N HIS A 220 -0.32 16.01 5.42
CA HIS A 220 -0.40 15.22 6.64
C HIS A 220 -0.66 16.15 7.83
N ALA A 221 -1.88 16.16 8.29
CA ALA A 221 -2.34 16.93 9.45
C ALA A 221 -3.16 16.04 10.39
N THR A 222 -3.17 16.39 11.66
CA THR A 222 -3.97 15.74 12.70
C THR A 222 -5.44 16.15 12.60
N SER A 223 -6.32 15.43 13.29
CA SER A 223 -7.77 15.72 13.32
C SER A 223 -8.11 17.10 13.91
N ASP A 224 -7.19 17.70 14.68
CA ASP A 224 -7.29 19.06 15.24
C ASP A 224 -6.54 20.13 14.42
N ASP A 225 -6.30 19.88 13.13
CA ASP A 225 -5.67 20.77 12.15
C ASP A 225 -4.20 21.15 12.41
N ARG A 226 -3.52 20.50 13.36
CA ARG A 226 -2.08 20.65 13.55
C ARG A 226 -1.28 19.81 12.56
N PRO A 227 -0.02 20.14 12.26
CA PRO A 227 0.88 19.24 11.56
C PRO A 227 1.06 17.93 12.33
N VAL A 228 1.19 16.80 11.64
CA VAL A 228 1.65 15.55 12.30
C VAL A 228 3.06 15.73 12.87
N ALA A 229 3.41 14.94 13.88
CA ALA A 229 4.61 15.16 14.67
C ALA A 229 5.91 15.24 13.82
N SER A 230 6.08 14.41 12.80
CA SER A 230 7.28 14.41 11.93
C SER A 230 7.48 15.73 11.15
N ARG A 231 6.42 16.50 10.91
CA ARG A 231 6.50 17.78 10.18
C ARG A 231 7.12 18.92 10.98
N ILE A 232 7.22 18.77 12.29
CA ILE A 232 7.85 19.77 13.20
C ILE A 232 9.36 19.55 13.27
N ALA A 233 9.86 18.40 12.81
CA ALA A 233 11.27 18.06 12.87
C ALA A 233 12.14 19.02 12.06
N HIS A 234 13.23 19.51 12.67
CA HIS A 234 14.30 20.17 11.95
C HIS A 234 15.10 19.16 11.10
N TRP A 235 15.73 19.65 10.03
CA TRP A 235 16.54 18.78 9.17
C TRP A 235 17.62 18.00 9.92
N ASP A 236 18.27 18.62 10.92
CA ASP A 236 19.35 18.01 11.69
C ASP A 236 18.88 16.77 12.47
N GLU A 237 17.61 16.72 12.86
CA GLU A 237 16.99 15.53 13.47
C GLU A 237 16.93 14.36 12.48
N ILE A 238 16.46 14.61 11.26
CA ILE A 238 16.41 13.62 10.19
C ILE A 238 17.82 13.16 9.83
N ASP A 239 18.76 14.11 9.70
CA ASP A 239 20.17 13.82 9.40
C ASP A 239 20.80 12.92 10.47
N ALA A 240 20.57 13.20 11.75
CA ALA A 240 21.10 12.39 12.85
C ALA A 240 20.54 10.96 12.85
N LEU A 241 19.23 10.80 12.63
CA LEU A 241 18.58 9.48 12.58
C LEU A 241 19.10 8.64 11.40
N VAL A 242 19.18 9.23 10.20
CA VAL A 242 19.70 8.51 9.02
C VAL A 242 21.21 8.27 9.12
N THR A 243 21.96 9.19 9.73
CA THR A 243 23.40 8.98 10.01
C THR A 243 23.60 7.79 10.95
N GLU A 244 22.74 7.60 11.95
CA GLU A 244 22.80 6.42 12.80
C GLU A 244 22.54 5.13 12.04
N MET A 245 21.55 5.13 11.11
CA MET A 245 21.35 3.97 10.22
C MET A 245 22.61 3.65 9.41
N GLY A 246 23.29 4.66 8.88
CA GLY A 246 24.58 4.49 8.19
C GLY A 246 25.67 3.89 9.08
N ARG A 247 25.72 4.24 10.38
CA ARG A 247 26.66 3.65 11.35
C ARG A 247 26.32 2.20 11.67
N ILE A 248 25.05 1.86 11.73
CA ILE A 248 24.57 0.49 11.91
C ILE A 248 24.84 -0.33 10.63
N GLY A 249 24.84 0.30 9.46
CA GLY A 249 25.03 -0.34 8.16
C GLY A 249 23.81 -1.09 7.64
N ALA A 250 22.62 -0.72 8.12
CA ALA A 250 21.35 -1.38 7.74
C ALA A 250 20.20 -0.38 7.66
N GLY A 251 19.15 -0.80 6.96
CA GLY A 251 17.89 -0.06 6.81
C GLY A 251 17.81 0.79 5.55
N ILE A 252 16.59 1.19 5.22
CA ILE A 252 16.22 2.05 4.10
C ILE A 252 15.55 3.30 4.67
N PHE A 253 15.86 4.47 4.13
CA PHE A 253 15.19 5.72 4.47
C PHE A 253 14.08 6.01 3.47
N GLU A 254 12.83 6.02 3.93
CA GLU A 254 11.67 6.41 3.12
C GLU A 254 11.20 7.81 3.48
N LEU A 255 10.81 8.58 2.48
CA LEU A 255 10.46 9.98 2.61
C LEU A 255 9.20 10.35 1.84
N ALA A 256 8.12 10.67 2.54
CA ALA A 256 6.95 11.29 1.96
C ALA A 256 7.16 12.80 1.84
N ASN A 257 7.61 13.26 0.67
CA ASN A 257 8.00 14.65 0.51
C ASN A 257 7.99 15.15 -0.93
N HIS A 258 6.88 15.67 -1.35
CA HIS A 258 6.80 16.23 -2.71
C HIS A 258 6.89 17.75 -2.76
N HIS A 259 6.45 18.48 -1.73
CA HIS A 259 6.30 19.92 -1.85
C HIS A 259 7.64 20.68 -1.94
N HIS A 260 8.72 20.20 -1.30
CA HIS A 260 10.05 20.82 -1.45
C HIS A 260 10.66 20.55 -2.83
N LEU A 261 10.49 19.35 -3.37
CA LEU A 261 10.90 19.02 -4.74
C LEU A 261 10.12 19.84 -5.78
N ARG A 262 8.87 20.19 -5.47
CA ARG A 262 8.00 21.01 -6.33
C ARG A 262 8.07 22.50 -6.02
N SER A 263 8.98 22.95 -5.18
CA SER A 263 9.15 24.36 -4.87
C SER A 263 9.36 25.17 -6.14
N ARG A 264 8.62 26.26 -6.30
CA ARG A 264 8.82 27.23 -7.40
C ARG A 264 10.11 28.05 -7.24
N ASP A 265 10.66 28.08 -6.02
CA ASP A 265 11.94 28.68 -5.71
C ASP A 265 13.07 27.70 -6.06
N PRO A 266 13.88 27.96 -7.10
CA PRO A 266 14.93 27.05 -7.54
C PRO A 266 16.03 26.86 -6.50
N GLU A 267 16.35 27.86 -5.69
CA GLU A 267 17.40 27.80 -4.67
C GLU A 267 16.96 26.87 -3.51
N LYS A 268 15.71 27.01 -3.05
CA LYS A 268 15.14 26.12 -2.03
C LYS A 268 15.09 24.68 -2.52
N ARG A 269 14.66 24.47 -3.77
CA ARG A 269 14.62 23.12 -4.37
C ARG A 269 16.01 22.52 -4.46
N GLU A 270 16.99 23.27 -4.99
CA GLU A 270 18.37 22.79 -5.11
C GLU A 270 19.00 22.49 -3.75
N THR A 271 18.80 23.34 -2.75
CA THR A 271 19.27 23.10 -1.38
C THR A 271 18.71 21.80 -0.83
N TYR A 272 17.42 21.52 -1.06
CA TYR A 272 16.77 20.33 -0.59
C TYR A 272 17.28 19.06 -1.31
N ILE A 273 17.39 19.09 -2.64
CA ILE A 273 17.95 17.99 -3.44
C ILE A 273 19.39 17.69 -3.01
N SER A 274 20.22 18.72 -2.88
CA SER A 274 21.62 18.58 -2.48
C SER A 274 21.77 17.95 -1.09
N ARG A 275 20.90 18.30 -0.13
CA ARG A 275 20.89 17.68 1.21
C ARG A 275 20.57 16.18 1.16
N LEU A 276 19.58 15.78 0.36
CA LEU A 276 19.23 14.37 0.21
C LEU A 276 20.31 13.56 -0.51
N VAL A 277 20.93 14.13 -1.54
CA VAL A 277 22.08 13.50 -2.24
C VAL A 277 23.25 13.31 -1.27
N ASP A 278 23.63 14.36 -0.51
CA ASP A 278 24.70 14.28 0.49
C ASP A 278 24.39 13.22 1.55
N LEU A 279 23.19 13.24 2.09
CA LEU A 279 22.74 12.27 3.11
C LEU A 279 22.87 10.83 2.61
N ALA A 280 22.35 10.53 1.41
CA ALA A 280 22.39 9.19 0.83
C ALA A 280 23.83 8.71 0.56
N VAL A 281 24.67 9.58 0.00
CA VAL A 281 26.06 9.24 -0.35
C VAL A 281 26.94 9.12 0.89
N ARG A 282 26.84 10.05 1.81
CA ARG A 282 27.66 10.09 3.05
C ARG A 282 27.34 8.93 3.98
N THR A 283 26.06 8.59 4.13
CA THR A 283 25.62 7.53 5.03
C THR A 283 25.63 6.15 4.39
N GLY A 284 25.57 6.06 3.06
CA GLY A 284 25.35 4.82 2.32
C GLY A 284 23.95 4.22 2.50
N VAL A 285 23.05 4.90 3.22
CA VAL A 285 21.67 4.46 3.42
C VAL A 285 20.88 4.65 2.13
N PRO A 286 20.21 3.61 1.63
CA PRO A 286 19.31 3.75 0.47
C PRO A 286 18.15 4.69 0.78
N VAL A 287 17.77 5.51 -0.21
CA VAL A 287 16.66 6.45 -0.10
C VAL A 287 15.54 6.04 -1.05
N THR A 288 14.29 6.05 -0.57
CA THR A 288 13.12 5.79 -1.40
C THR A 288 12.03 6.82 -1.14
N TYR A 289 11.22 7.11 -2.14
CA TYR A 289 10.12 8.06 -2.06
C TYR A 289 9.12 7.86 -3.20
N GLY A 290 7.88 8.32 -2.99
CA GLY A 290 6.85 8.27 -4.01
C GLY A 290 7.15 9.21 -5.19
N MET A 291 6.93 8.74 -6.41
CA MET A 291 7.02 9.53 -7.65
C MET A 291 5.63 9.68 -8.26
N LEU A 292 5.08 10.89 -8.18
CA LEU A 292 3.78 11.23 -8.73
C LEU A 292 3.89 12.39 -9.73
N ALA A 293 3.15 12.29 -10.84
CA ALA A 293 2.93 13.40 -11.75
C ALA A 293 1.77 14.27 -11.25
N ALA A 294 2.01 15.55 -10.98
CA ALA A 294 0.98 16.47 -10.54
C ALA A 294 0.58 17.42 -11.68
N GLY A 295 -0.70 17.43 -12.00
CA GLY A 295 -1.32 18.33 -12.99
C GLY A 295 -0.92 18.08 -14.45
N GLN A 296 -1.85 18.30 -15.39
CA GLN A 296 -1.53 18.28 -16.82
C GLN A 296 -0.61 19.46 -17.18
N GLY A 297 0.44 19.19 -17.94
CA GLY A 297 1.39 20.21 -18.40
C GLY A 297 2.29 20.77 -17.31
N ASP A 298 2.21 20.31 -16.07
CA ASP A 298 3.13 20.67 -15.02
C ASP A 298 4.39 19.79 -15.09
N ASN A 299 5.55 20.43 -15.27
CA ASN A 299 6.84 19.75 -15.21
C ASN A 299 7.34 19.52 -13.77
N GLY A 300 6.47 19.69 -12.77
CA GLY A 300 6.80 19.54 -11.36
C GLY A 300 7.27 18.13 -10.96
N TRP A 301 6.98 17.13 -11.78
CA TRP A 301 7.46 15.74 -11.62
C TRP A 301 8.94 15.55 -12.01
N LYS A 302 9.52 16.43 -12.89
CA LYS A 302 10.92 16.31 -13.32
C LYS A 302 11.94 16.38 -12.19
N PRO A 303 11.81 17.26 -11.19
CA PRO A 303 12.72 17.27 -10.04
C PRO A 303 12.71 15.96 -9.22
N VAL A 304 11.63 15.19 -9.30
CA VAL A 304 11.53 13.90 -8.62
C VAL A 304 12.42 12.85 -9.29
N ILE A 305 12.44 12.81 -10.64
CA ILE A 305 13.40 12.01 -11.41
C ILE A 305 14.83 12.54 -11.22
N GLU A 306 15.02 13.85 -11.29
CA GLU A 306 16.34 14.46 -11.10
C GLU A 306 16.99 14.05 -9.79
N LEU A 307 16.23 14.04 -8.68
CA LEU A 307 16.74 13.57 -7.39
C LEU A 307 17.19 12.12 -7.46
N LEU A 308 16.37 11.25 -8.09
CA LEU A 308 16.67 9.82 -8.25
C LEU A 308 17.98 9.59 -9.01
N ASP A 309 18.14 10.28 -10.14
CA ASP A 309 19.34 10.22 -10.96
C ASP A 309 20.56 10.78 -10.22
N ARG A 310 20.44 11.90 -9.55
CA ARG A 310 21.55 12.53 -8.82
C ARG A 310 22.08 11.65 -7.69
N ILE A 311 21.20 11.02 -6.91
CA ILE A 311 21.63 10.11 -5.85
C ILE A 311 22.39 8.91 -6.45
N ASN A 312 21.82 8.25 -7.46
CA ASN A 312 22.42 7.08 -8.07
C ASN A 312 23.72 7.39 -8.82
N ASN A 313 23.76 8.52 -9.56
CA ASN A 313 24.98 8.97 -10.27
C ASN A 313 26.10 9.41 -9.31
N ALA A 314 25.76 9.89 -8.11
CA ALA A 314 26.75 10.24 -7.08
C ALA A 314 27.28 9.04 -6.29
N GLY A 315 26.83 7.81 -6.61
CA GLY A 315 27.25 6.57 -5.94
C GLY A 315 26.40 6.20 -4.71
N GLY A 316 25.31 6.91 -4.43
CA GLY A 316 24.28 6.51 -3.49
C GLY A 316 23.38 5.42 -4.09
N ARG A 317 22.33 5.05 -3.35
CA ARG A 317 21.29 4.11 -3.81
C ARG A 317 19.93 4.75 -3.59
N SER A 318 19.11 4.78 -4.64
CA SER A 318 17.75 5.31 -4.51
C SER A 318 16.80 4.61 -5.47
N TRP A 319 15.55 4.42 -5.02
CA TRP A 319 14.45 3.90 -5.81
C TRP A 319 13.23 4.80 -5.69
N GLY A 320 12.54 4.99 -6.81
CA GLY A 320 11.28 5.72 -6.85
C GLY A 320 10.09 4.76 -6.83
N GLN A 321 9.15 5.01 -5.95
CA GLN A 321 7.90 4.26 -5.83
C GLN A 321 6.88 4.88 -6.78
N VAL A 322 6.43 4.15 -7.80
CA VAL A 322 5.54 4.66 -8.85
C VAL A 322 4.17 4.01 -8.75
N HIS A 323 3.17 4.86 -8.68
CA HIS A 323 1.78 4.44 -8.73
C HIS A 323 1.34 4.20 -10.18
N THR A 324 0.75 3.06 -10.47
CA THR A 324 0.45 2.63 -11.87
C THR A 324 -0.83 3.23 -12.46
N ARG A 325 -1.63 3.95 -11.65
CA ARG A 325 -2.96 4.46 -12.02
C ARG A 325 -3.10 5.94 -11.68
N TYR A 326 -4.28 6.51 -11.91
CA TYR A 326 -4.62 7.83 -11.33
C TYR A 326 -4.43 7.79 -9.82
N PHE A 327 -3.69 8.73 -9.28
CA PHE A 327 -3.59 8.93 -7.85
C PHE A 327 -4.71 9.88 -7.41
N GLY A 328 -5.67 9.38 -6.64
CA GLY A 328 -6.85 10.15 -6.29
C GLY A 328 -7.80 9.39 -5.39
N VAL A 329 -9.03 9.92 -5.28
CA VAL A 329 -10.03 9.39 -4.37
C VAL A 329 -11.26 8.87 -5.13
N LEU A 330 -11.93 7.89 -4.55
CA LEU A 330 -13.23 7.42 -4.96
C LEU A 330 -14.31 8.21 -4.21
N LEU A 331 -15.16 8.86 -4.98
CA LEU A 331 -16.30 9.64 -4.50
C LEU A 331 -17.57 8.81 -4.69
N SER A 332 -18.46 8.81 -3.69
CA SER A 332 -19.76 8.14 -3.77
C SER A 332 -20.75 8.78 -2.80
N PHE A 333 -22.03 8.66 -3.10
CA PHE A 333 -23.10 9.00 -2.16
C PHE A 333 -23.11 8.10 -0.92
N ALA A 334 -22.52 6.92 -0.99
CA ALA A 334 -22.35 6.01 0.13
C ALA A 334 -21.12 6.34 1.00
N THR A 335 -20.12 7.04 0.46
CA THR A 335 -18.90 7.45 1.15
C THR A 335 -18.85 8.97 1.31
N ARG A 336 -17.93 9.64 0.59
CA ARG A 336 -17.75 11.10 0.65
C ARG A 336 -17.89 11.72 -0.74
N LEU A 337 -18.37 12.96 -0.75
CA LEU A 337 -18.40 13.82 -1.93
C LEU A 337 -17.62 15.09 -1.66
N PRO A 338 -17.04 15.74 -2.69
CA PRO A 338 -16.22 16.93 -2.48
C PRO A 338 -17.01 18.13 -1.92
N PHE A 339 -18.31 18.11 -2.04
CA PHE A 339 -19.23 19.17 -1.58
C PHE A 339 -19.86 18.91 -0.21
N ASP A 340 -19.51 17.81 0.48
CA ASP A 340 -20.15 17.42 1.75
C ASP A 340 -20.04 18.49 2.85
N ALA A 341 -19.00 19.35 2.81
CA ALA A 341 -18.84 20.45 3.74
C ALA A 341 -19.60 21.75 3.35
N LEU A 342 -20.21 21.81 2.15
CA LEU A 342 -21.00 22.97 1.73
C LEU A 342 -22.39 22.93 2.40
N PRO A 343 -22.93 24.06 2.93
CA PRO A 343 -24.10 24.05 3.78
C PRO A 343 -25.36 23.35 3.24
N VAL A 344 -25.69 23.53 1.95
CA VAL A 344 -26.88 22.87 1.35
C VAL A 344 -26.62 21.38 1.12
N TRP A 345 -25.39 21.02 0.79
CA TRP A 345 -24.97 19.63 0.63
C TRP A 345 -24.87 18.90 1.96
N ASP A 346 -24.30 19.53 2.99
CA ASP A 346 -24.24 18.97 4.36
C ASP A 346 -25.65 18.64 4.88
N GLU A 347 -26.61 19.55 4.73
CA GLU A 347 -28.03 19.29 5.06
C GLU A 347 -28.59 18.07 4.30
N LEU A 348 -28.28 17.93 3.01
CA LEU A 348 -28.72 16.80 2.19
C LEU A 348 -28.06 15.49 2.63
N ARG A 349 -26.75 15.52 2.87
CA ARG A 349 -25.94 14.32 3.15
C ARG A 349 -26.27 13.67 4.49
N THR A 350 -26.84 14.38 5.44
CA THR A 350 -27.35 13.82 6.70
C THR A 350 -28.65 13.01 6.55
N ARG A 351 -29.32 13.07 5.37
CA ARG A 351 -30.59 12.39 5.12
C ARG A 351 -30.37 10.94 4.64
N PRO A 352 -31.33 10.04 4.85
CA PRO A 352 -31.32 8.71 4.24
C PRO A 352 -31.17 8.79 2.71
N ILE A 353 -30.50 7.82 2.10
CA ILE A 353 -30.16 7.81 0.66
C ILE A 353 -31.40 8.00 -0.25
N GLY A 354 -32.54 7.43 0.12
CA GLY A 354 -33.79 7.61 -0.62
C GLY A 354 -34.30 9.06 -0.63
N GLU A 355 -34.10 9.80 0.47
CA GLU A 355 -34.43 11.22 0.55
C GLU A 355 -33.42 12.08 -0.21
N GLN A 356 -32.14 11.71 -0.19
CA GLN A 356 -31.12 12.34 -1.04
C GLN A 356 -31.51 12.20 -2.52
N ARG A 357 -31.90 11.00 -2.95
CA ARG A 357 -32.37 10.74 -4.32
C ARG A 357 -33.59 11.59 -4.69
N ALA A 358 -34.58 11.67 -3.80
CA ALA A 358 -35.77 12.51 -4.02
C ALA A 358 -35.41 14.00 -4.16
N ALA A 359 -34.52 14.51 -3.31
CA ALA A 359 -34.05 15.89 -3.35
C ALA A 359 -33.29 16.23 -4.64
N LEU A 360 -32.45 15.30 -5.13
CA LEU A 360 -31.71 15.45 -6.39
C LEU A 360 -32.64 15.40 -7.62
N THR A 361 -33.84 14.84 -7.48
CA THR A 361 -34.86 14.79 -8.53
C THR A 361 -35.77 16.04 -8.50
N ASP A 362 -35.94 16.69 -7.34
CA ASP A 362 -36.70 17.93 -7.20
C ASP A 362 -35.94 19.11 -7.83
N LEU A 363 -36.50 19.72 -8.88
CA LEU A 363 -35.83 20.75 -9.66
C LEU A 363 -35.38 21.96 -8.84
N ALA A 364 -36.17 22.38 -7.83
CA ALA A 364 -35.83 23.54 -7.02
C ALA A 364 -34.67 23.26 -6.07
N THR A 365 -34.66 22.10 -5.43
CA THR A 365 -33.58 21.66 -4.54
C THR A 365 -32.33 21.39 -5.34
N ARG A 366 -32.43 20.67 -6.47
CA ARG A 366 -31.31 20.38 -7.37
C ARG A 366 -30.62 21.66 -7.83
N SER A 367 -31.40 22.67 -8.27
CA SER A 367 -30.83 23.96 -8.71
C SER A 367 -30.01 24.64 -7.59
N ARG A 368 -30.43 24.56 -6.33
CA ARG A 368 -29.68 25.11 -5.19
C ARG A 368 -28.38 24.32 -4.96
N LEU A 369 -28.42 22.99 -5.02
CA LEU A 369 -27.25 22.13 -4.88
C LEU A 369 -26.21 22.37 -5.96
N VAL A 370 -26.65 22.49 -7.22
CA VAL A 370 -25.77 22.79 -8.35
C VAL A 370 -25.14 24.18 -8.20
N GLN A 371 -25.93 25.19 -7.82
CA GLN A 371 -25.43 26.54 -7.60
C GLN A 371 -24.35 26.56 -6.50
N GLU A 372 -24.59 25.88 -5.39
CA GLU A 372 -23.64 25.84 -4.28
C GLU A 372 -22.37 25.06 -4.64
N ALA A 373 -22.47 23.91 -5.32
CA ALA A 373 -21.32 23.16 -5.80
C ALA A 373 -20.43 23.99 -6.77
N ASN A 374 -21.04 24.81 -7.63
CA ASN A 374 -20.31 25.63 -8.57
C ASN A 374 -19.66 26.88 -7.96
N HIS A 375 -20.30 27.48 -6.93
CA HIS A 375 -19.92 28.81 -6.42
C HIS A 375 -19.61 28.85 -4.91
N GLY A 376 -19.82 27.74 -4.18
CA GLY A 376 -19.57 27.64 -2.75
C GLY A 376 -18.09 27.78 -2.39
N ASP A 377 -17.85 28.12 -1.12
CA ASP A 377 -16.51 28.17 -0.56
C ASP A 377 -16.11 26.80 -0.01
N TYR A 378 -15.21 26.13 -0.70
CA TYR A 378 -14.69 24.82 -0.30
C TYR A 378 -13.66 24.89 0.83
N GLY A 379 -13.23 26.10 1.22
CA GLY A 379 -12.22 26.27 2.25
C GLY A 379 -10.85 25.70 1.88
N ARG A 380 -10.11 25.25 2.88
CA ARG A 380 -8.80 24.62 2.70
C ARG A 380 -8.97 23.11 2.45
N SER A 381 -8.53 22.65 1.31
CA SER A 381 -8.41 21.22 1.03
C SER A 381 -7.20 20.61 1.76
N ILE A 382 -7.41 19.50 2.46
CA ILE A 382 -6.34 18.66 3.03
C ILE A 382 -6.48 17.28 2.44
N GLY A 383 -5.46 16.83 1.69
CA GLY A 383 -5.53 15.56 0.96
C GLY A 383 -6.73 15.52 0.01
N ALA A 384 -7.60 14.55 0.25
CA ALA A 384 -8.84 14.34 -0.51
C ALA A 384 -10.05 15.12 0.01
N GLU A 385 -9.98 15.61 1.25
CA GLU A 385 -11.10 16.31 1.90
C GLU A 385 -11.37 17.65 1.22
N THR A 386 -12.64 17.97 1.01
CA THR A 386 -13.13 19.27 0.50
C THR A 386 -12.42 19.79 -0.76
N ARG A 387 -11.85 18.88 -1.55
CA ARG A 387 -11.21 19.25 -2.80
C ARG A 387 -12.25 19.72 -3.82
N LYS A 388 -12.16 20.98 -4.25
CA LYS A 388 -13.05 21.49 -5.30
C LYS A 388 -12.99 20.60 -6.54
N PRO A 389 -14.14 20.20 -7.13
CA PRO A 389 -14.17 19.37 -8.32
C PRO A 389 -13.39 19.96 -9.49
N GLU A 390 -12.49 19.18 -10.04
CA GLU A 390 -11.84 19.42 -11.32
C GLU A 390 -12.50 18.49 -12.34
N TRP A 391 -13.59 18.93 -12.96
CA TRP A 391 -14.47 18.11 -13.78
C TRP A 391 -13.77 17.38 -14.94
N GLU A 392 -12.65 17.91 -15.41
CA GLU A 392 -11.76 17.29 -16.38
C GLU A 392 -11.11 16.01 -15.82
N HIS A 393 -11.01 15.89 -14.51
CA HIS A 393 -10.34 14.80 -13.80
C HIS A 393 -11.25 14.02 -12.87
N ILE A 394 -12.57 14.14 -13.07
CA ILE A 394 -13.58 13.29 -12.41
C ILE A 394 -14.16 12.32 -13.43
N TYR A 395 -14.07 11.03 -13.11
CA TYR A 395 -14.42 9.94 -14.01
C TYR A 395 -15.42 8.99 -13.34
N PRO A 396 -16.64 8.80 -13.92
CA PRO A 396 -17.58 7.80 -13.44
C PRO A 396 -17.09 6.39 -13.73
N MET A 397 -17.20 5.49 -12.77
CA MET A 397 -16.88 4.07 -12.91
C MET A 397 -18.16 3.28 -13.24
N GLU A 398 -18.68 3.45 -14.45
CA GLU A 398 -19.97 2.83 -14.82
C GLU A 398 -19.88 1.32 -15.06
N HIS A 399 -18.75 0.81 -15.61
CA HIS A 399 -18.68 -0.57 -16.11
C HIS A 399 -17.33 -1.26 -15.85
N SER A 400 -16.31 -0.54 -15.47
CA SER A 400 -14.95 -1.07 -15.33
C SER A 400 -14.15 -0.28 -14.30
N ALA A 401 -13.28 -0.96 -13.59
CA ALA A 401 -12.25 -0.35 -12.76
C ALA A 401 -10.97 0.00 -13.55
N LEU A 402 -10.91 -0.35 -14.85
CA LEU A 402 -9.80 -0.04 -15.76
C LEU A 402 -10.20 1.03 -16.78
N PRO A 403 -9.31 1.98 -17.12
CA PRO A 403 -9.54 2.92 -18.20
C PRO A 403 -9.69 2.21 -19.58
N PRO A 404 -10.24 2.86 -20.60
CA PRO A 404 -10.46 4.32 -20.67
C PRO A 404 -11.72 4.79 -19.93
N PHE A 405 -11.63 5.97 -19.32
CA PHE A 405 -12.76 6.65 -18.72
C PHE A 405 -13.06 7.95 -19.45
N GLN A 406 -14.35 8.33 -19.56
CA GLN A 406 -14.75 9.64 -20.03
C GLN A 406 -14.97 10.57 -18.84
N SER A 407 -14.35 11.75 -18.85
CA SER A 407 -14.51 12.70 -17.74
C SER A 407 -15.89 13.34 -17.73
N ILE A 408 -16.33 13.80 -16.55
CA ILE A 408 -17.58 14.55 -16.41
C ILE A 408 -17.57 15.78 -17.30
N ALA A 409 -16.45 16.51 -17.40
CA ALA A 409 -16.34 17.68 -18.29
C ALA A 409 -16.52 17.31 -19.77
N ALA A 410 -15.98 16.17 -20.22
CA ALA A 410 -16.16 15.71 -21.60
C ALA A 410 -17.64 15.38 -21.88
N SER A 411 -18.29 14.63 -20.97
CA SER A 411 -19.72 14.30 -21.08
C SER A 411 -20.61 15.57 -21.05
N ALA A 412 -20.28 16.52 -20.18
CA ALA A 412 -21.00 17.79 -20.07
C ALA A 412 -20.91 18.62 -21.36
N LYS A 413 -19.74 18.64 -21.98
CA LYS A 413 -19.52 19.30 -23.28
C LYS A 413 -20.35 18.64 -24.40
N GLU A 414 -20.38 17.33 -24.47
CA GLU A 414 -21.17 16.58 -25.47
C GLU A 414 -22.67 16.83 -25.30
N LEU A 415 -23.15 16.89 -24.05
CA LEU A 415 -24.56 17.10 -23.72
C LEU A 415 -24.95 18.57 -23.72
N ASN A 416 -24.00 19.50 -23.81
CA ASN A 416 -24.18 20.94 -23.63
C ASN A 416 -24.91 21.27 -22.30
N GLN A 417 -24.42 20.65 -21.21
CA GLN A 417 -24.96 20.79 -19.85
C GLN A 417 -23.89 21.25 -18.87
N ASP A 418 -24.33 21.70 -17.68
CA ASP A 418 -23.42 21.98 -16.58
C ASP A 418 -22.79 20.66 -16.05
N PRO A 419 -21.48 20.61 -15.78
CA PRO A 419 -20.82 19.40 -15.29
C PRO A 419 -21.44 18.82 -14.01
N MET A 420 -21.90 19.68 -13.09
CA MET A 420 -22.55 19.23 -11.85
C MET A 420 -23.91 18.60 -12.13
N GLU A 421 -24.65 19.10 -13.11
CA GLU A 421 -25.90 18.49 -13.58
C GLU A 421 -25.64 17.08 -14.13
N VAL A 422 -24.61 16.92 -14.96
CA VAL A 422 -24.20 15.63 -15.53
C VAL A 422 -23.77 14.64 -14.45
N PHE A 423 -23.00 15.12 -13.46
CA PHE A 423 -22.62 14.30 -12.28
C PHE A 423 -23.85 13.76 -11.56
N ILE A 424 -24.85 14.61 -11.28
CA ILE A 424 -26.09 14.22 -10.64
C ILE A 424 -26.88 13.24 -11.51
N ASP A 425 -26.98 13.47 -12.82
CA ASP A 425 -27.71 12.60 -13.74
C ASP A 425 -27.12 11.20 -13.81
N ILE A 426 -25.79 11.11 -13.86
CA ILE A 426 -25.10 9.82 -13.82
C ILE A 426 -25.34 9.13 -12.46
N ALA A 427 -25.23 9.83 -11.36
CA ALA A 427 -25.50 9.26 -10.05
C ALA A 427 -26.95 8.76 -9.92
N LEU A 428 -27.93 9.52 -10.39
CA LEU A 428 -29.36 9.11 -10.39
C LEU A 428 -29.63 7.92 -11.30
N LYS A 429 -28.97 7.83 -12.47
CA LYS A 429 -29.06 6.70 -13.40
C LYS A 429 -28.65 5.37 -12.73
N HIS A 430 -27.72 5.42 -11.80
CA HIS A 430 -27.22 4.29 -11.02
C HIS A 430 -27.80 4.21 -9.60
N ASP A 431 -28.95 4.83 -9.36
CA ASP A 431 -29.64 4.84 -8.04
C ASP A 431 -28.75 5.35 -6.87
N LEU A 432 -27.78 6.24 -7.15
CA LEU A 432 -26.73 6.74 -6.27
C LEU A 432 -25.69 5.68 -5.85
N ASP A 433 -25.73 4.49 -6.43
CA ASP A 433 -24.78 3.39 -6.22
C ASP A 433 -23.74 3.36 -7.35
N ILE A 434 -22.85 4.34 -7.34
CA ILE A 434 -21.75 4.47 -8.29
C ILE A 434 -20.56 5.17 -7.62
N PHE A 435 -19.37 4.78 -8.02
CA PHE A 435 -18.13 5.47 -7.67
C PHE A 435 -17.68 6.39 -8.81
N PHE A 436 -17.08 7.53 -8.42
CA PHE A 436 -16.37 8.43 -9.31
C PHE A 436 -14.92 8.55 -8.85
N ILE A 437 -13.97 8.45 -9.78
CA ILE A 437 -12.56 8.72 -9.48
C ILE A 437 -12.36 10.23 -9.61
N GLN A 438 -11.89 10.92 -8.56
CA GLN A 438 -11.32 12.26 -8.66
C GLN A 438 -9.80 12.15 -8.62
N ALA A 439 -9.15 12.28 -9.77
CA ALA A 439 -7.69 12.22 -9.87
C ALA A 439 -7.05 13.50 -9.33
N ALA A 440 -6.19 13.36 -8.33
CA ALA A 440 -5.44 14.47 -7.72
C ALA A 440 -4.00 14.59 -8.29
N ALA A 441 -3.44 13.48 -8.78
CA ALA A 441 -2.17 13.40 -9.49
C ALA A 441 -2.22 12.26 -10.52
N ASN A 442 -1.16 12.10 -11.29
CA ASN A 442 -1.06 11.09 -12.35
C ASN A 442 -2.17 11.21 -13.42
N GLN A 443 -2.68 12.42 -13.64
CA GLN A 443 -3.73 12.69 -14.64
C GLN A 443 -3.20 12.48 -16.06
N ASP A 444 -1.93 12.79 -16.29
CA ASP A 444 -1.23 12.56 -17.56
C ASP A 444 -0.62 11.14 -17.55
N GLN A 445 -1.28 10.22 -18.25
CA GLN A 445 -0.88 8.82 -18.28
C GLN A 445 0.42 8.58 -19.09
N ASP A 446 0.77 9.47 -20.01
CA ASP A 446 2.05 9.39 -20.73
C ASP A 446 3.21 9.70 -19.77
N VAL A 447 3.03 10.67 -18.87
CA VAL A 447 4.01 10.94 -17.81
C VAL A 447 4.09 9.77 -16.82
N VAL A 448 2.97 9.17 -16.44
CA VAL A 448 2.99 7.97 -15.58
C VAL A 448 3.81 6.84 -16.24
N LEU A 449 3.63 6.63 -17.54
CA LEU A 449 4.40 5.65 -18.28
C LEU A 449 5.91 5.99 -18.30
N GLU A 450 6.26 7.27 -18.47
CA GLU A 450 7.66 7.74 -18.41
C GLU A 450 8.26 7.44 -17.03
N LEU A 451 7.53 7.77 -15.94
CA LEU A 451 7.95 7.46 -14.57
C LEU A 451 8.16 5.95 -14.36
N MET A 452 7.20 5.11 -14.78
CA MET A 452 7.29 3.66 -14.63
C MET A 452 8.44 3.04 -15.43
N ARG A 453 8.83 3.62 -16.56
CA ARG A 453 9.94 3.13 -17.39
C ARG A 453 11.32 3.49 -16.85
N HIS A 454 11.39 4.39 -15.88
CA HIS A 454 12.67 4.76 -15.28
C HIS A 454 13.38 3.53 -14.67
N PRO A 455 14.71 3.34 -14.88
CA PRO A 455 15.42 2.13 -14.45
C PRO A 455 15.38 1.89 -12.94
N TYR A 456 15.24 2.93 -12.14
CA TYR A 456 15.15 2.86 -10.68
C TYR A 456 13.71 3.02 -10.16
N ALA A 457 12.71 2.96 -11.04
CA ALA A 457 11.30 3.00 -10.64
C ALA A 457 10.77 1.61 -10.30
N ILE A 458 9.96 1.53 -9.26
CA ILE A 458 9.30 0.31 -8.79
C ILE A 458 7.79 0.57 -8.77
N PRO A 459 6.98 -0.18 -9.54
CA PRO A 459 5.52 -0.14 -9.44
C PRO A 459 5.06 -0.66 -8.07
N THR A 460 4.74 0.25 -7.19
CA THR A 460 4.34 0.04 -5.80
C THR A 460 3.61 1.29 -5.33
N PHE A 461 3.34 1.48 -4.05
CA PHE A 461 2.67 2.65 -3.51
C PHE A 461 1.14 2.51 -3.53
N SER A 462 0.65 1.38 -3.01
CA SER A 462 -0.79 1.16 -2.91
C SER A 462 -1.45 1.94 -1.79
N ASP A 463 -0.71 2.41 -0.81
CA ASP A 463 -1.25 2.93 0.45
C ASP A 463 -2.26 1.98 1.13
N SER A 464 -2.19 0.66 0.82
CA SER A 464 -3.09 -0.35 1.40
C SER A 464 -3.07 -0.27 2.93
N GLY A 465 -4.25 -0.25 3.55
CA GLY A 465 -4.42 -0.06 4.98
C GLY A 465 -4.70 1.38 5.40
N ALA A 466 -4.38 2.37 4.52
CA ALA A 466 -4.75 3.77 4.70
C ALA A 466 -5.91 4.20 3.81
N HIS A 467 -6.46 5.39 4.08
CA HIS A 467 -7.51 6.03 3.28
C HIS A 467 -8.67 5.07 2.99
N VAL A 468 -9.02 4.26 3.98
CA VAL A 468 -9.84 3.05 3.83
C VAL A 468 -11.24 3.29 3.26
N THR A 469 -11.76 4.53 3.34
CA THR A 469 -13.04 4.92 2.73
C THR A 469 -12.90 5.68 1.41
N GLN A 470 -11.67 5.91 0.93
CA GLN A 470 -11.40 6.86 -0.15
C GLN A 470 -10.60 6.30 -1.32
N ILE A 471 -9.77 5.26 -1.12
CA ILE A 471 -8.89 4.75 -2.18
C ILE A 471 -9.08 3.24 -2.44
N MET A 472 -8.69 2.81 -3.64
CA MET A 472 -8.65 1.42 -4.08
C MET A 472 -7.32 1.08 -4.74
N ASP A 473 -6.25 1.61 -4.18
CA ASP A 473 -4.93 1.52 -4.80
C ASP A 473 -4.23 0.19 -4.52
N SER A 474 -4.78 -0.67 -3.64
CA SER A 474 -4.43 -2.10 -3.52
C SER A 474 -4.49 -2.85 -4.86
N SER A 475 -5.18 -2.29 -5.86
CA SER A 475 -5.30 -2.85 -7.21
C SER A 475 -4.20 -2.45 -8.18
N LEU A 476 -3.16 -1.75 -7.73
CA LEU A 476 -2.12 -1.24 -8.65
C LEU A 476 -1.41 -2.34 -9.45
N GLN A 477 -1.25 -3.55 -8.89
CA GLN A 477 -0.61 -4.68 -9.58
C GLN A 477 -1.52 -5.24 -10.68
N THR A 478 -2.81 -5.42 -10.39
CA THR A 478 -3.78 -5.88 -11.40
C THR A 478 -4.09 -4.79 -12.43
N HIS A 479 -4.01 -3.51 -12.05
CA HIS A 479 -4.04 -2.40 -13.00
C HIS A 479 -2.81 -2.43 -13.94
N MET A 480 -1.61 -2.71 -13.43
CA MET A 480 -0.41 -2.89 -14.26
C MET A 480 -0.63 -3.98 -15.31
N LEU A 481 -1.13 -5.14 -14.90
CA LEU A 481 -1.38 -6.26 -15.82
C LEU A 481 -2.53 -5.98 -16.79
N GLY A 482 -3.68 -5.50 -16.31
CA GLY A 482 -4.86 -5.29 -17.12
C GLY A 482 -4.73 -4.08 -18.07
N HIS A 483 -4.26 -2.96 -17.56
CA HIS A 483 -4.17 -1.72 -18.34
C HIS A 483 -2.86 -1.62 -19.12
N TRP A 484 -1.71 -1.61 -18.43
CA TRP A 484 -0.44 -1.31 -19.09
C TRP A 484 0.12 -2.46 -19.93
N VAL A 485 -0.09 -3.71 -19.51
CA VAL A 485 0.33 -4.88 -20.30
C VAL A 485 -0.70 -5.21 -21.36
N ARG A 486 -1.93 -5.60 -20.95
CA ARG A 486 -2.94 -6.11 -21.88
C ARG A 486 -3.54 -5.04 -22.79
N ASN A 487 -4.05 -3.93 -22.22
CA ASN A 487 -4.82 -2.95 -23.00
C ASN A 487 -3.92 -1.99 -23.79
N GLN A 488 -2.78 -1.57 -23.23
CA GLN A 488 -1.87 -0.59 -23.83
C GLN A 488 -0.64 -1.20 -24.50
N ALA A 489 -0.31 -2.46 -24.22
CA ALA A 489 0.93 -3.12 -24.67
C ALA A 489 2.19 -2.26 -24.39
N ALA A 490 2.19 -1.50 -23.29
CA ALA A 490 3.26 -0.59 -22.91
C ALA A 490 4.46 -1.30 -22.27
N PHE A 491 4.21 -2.48 -21.68
CA PHE A 491 5.19 -3.41 -21.12
C PHE A 491 4.90 -4.83 -21.61
N THR A 492 5.92 -5.65 -21.70
CA THR A 492 5.71 -7.10 -21.81
C THR A 492 5.27 -7.65 -20.45
N LEU A 493 4.71 -8.84 -20.44
CA LEU A 493 4.29 -9.48 -19.20
C LEU A 493 5.49 -9.79 -18.31
N GLU A 494 6.60 -10.23 -18.89
CA GLU A 494 7.86 -10.51 -18.21
C GLU A 494 8.45 -9.25 -17.56
N GLU A 495 8.43 -8.12 -18.28
CA GLU A 495 8.90 -6.83 -17.74
C GLU A 495 8.04 -6.38 -16.55
N ALA A 496 6.72 -6.49 -16.65
CA ALA A 496 5.79 -6.09 -15.59
C ALA A 496 5.99 -6.97 -14.35
N ILE A 497 6.04 -8.30 -14.51
CA ILE A 497 6.28 -9.23 -13.41
C ILE A 497 7.64 -8.96 -12.77
N HIS A 498 8.70 -8.81 -13.55
CA HIS A 498 10.04 -8.48 -13.04
C HIS A 498 10.03 -7.23 -12.15
N ARG A 499 9.34 -6.16 -12.59
CA ARG A 499 9.25 -4.89 -11.86
C ARG A 499 8.44 -4.98 -10.56
N MET A 500 7.46 -5.89 -10.50
CA MET A 500 6.62 -6.10 -9.32
C MET A 500 7.12 -7.19 -8.37
N THR A 501 8.22 -7.90 -8.73
CA THR A 501 8.70 -9.05 -7.95
C THR A 501 10.19 -8.96 -7.63
N GLN A 502 11.10 -9.29 -8.57
CA GLN A 502 12.54 -9.32 -8.31
C GLN A 502 13.12 -7.93 -8.00
N VAL A 503 12.63 -6.88 -8.66
CA VAL A 503 13.16 -5.52 -8.44
C VAL A 503 12.94 -5.08 -7.01
N PRO A 504 11.68 -5.05 -6.47
CA PRO A 504 11.46 -4.72 -5.07
C PRO A 504 12.13 -5.71 -4.11
N ALA A 505 12.14 -7.02 -4.41
CA ALA A 505 12.83 -8.00 -3.57
C ALA A 505 14.30 -7.68 -3.38
N LYS A 506 15.02 -7.39 -4.47
CA LYS A 506 16.45 -7.00 -4.42
C LYS A 506 16.67 -5.67 -3.72
N ALA A 507 15.81 -4.68 -3.99
CA ALA A 507 15.92 -3.35 -3.42
C ALA A 507 15.74 -3.36 -1.89
N TRP A 508 14.82 -4.18 -1.37
CA TRP A 508 14.53 -4.33 0.06
C TRP A 508 15.29 -5.47 0.75
N GLY A 509 16.11 -6.23 0.00
CA GLY A 509 16.95 -7.29 0.58
C GLY A 509 16.21 -8.59 0.87
N PHE A 510 15.06 -8.84 0.26
CA PHE A 510 14.34 -10.11 0.38
C PHE A 510 15.00 -11.19 -0.48
N ASN A 511 16.07 -11.80 0.04
CA ASN A 511 16.95 -12.68 -0.74
C ASN A 511 16.32 -14.03 -1.11
N ASN A 512 15.26 -14.46 -0.44
CA ASN A 512 14.64 -15.77 -0.61
C ASN A 512 13.34 -15.76 -1.44
N ARG A 513 12.91 -14.62 -1.99
CA ARG A 513 11.64 -14.45 -2.73
C ARG A 513 11.77 -13.50 -3.91
N GLY A 514 10.66 -13.25 -4.64
CA GLY A 514 10.62 -12.37 -5.81
C GLY A 514 11.12 -13.04 -7.11
N VAL A 515 11.52 -14.30 -7.05
CA VAL A 515 11.83 -15.13 -8.22
C VAL A 515 11.37 -16.57 -7.99
N LEU A 516 10.96 -17.25 -9.06
CA LEU A 516 10.70 -18.68 -9.05
C LEU A 516 12.01 -19.43 -9.34
N ALA A 517 12.61 -19.98 -8.29
CA ALA A 517 13.78 -20.82 -8.39
C ALA A 517 13.78 -21.85 -7.25
N GLU A 518 14.42 -23.00 -7.46
CA GLU A 518 14.56 -24.03 -6.44
C GLU A 518 15.20 -23.49 -5.16
N GLY A 519 14.62 -23.85 -4.01
CA GLY A 519 15.04 -23.39 -2.69
C GLY A 519 14.51 -21.99 -2.28
N LYS A 520 13.80 -21.27 -3.16
CA LYS A 520 13.15 -20.01 -2.83
C LYS A 520 11.79 -20.25 -2.19
N ALA A 521 11.32 -19.27 -1.41
CA ALA A 521 9.98 -19.28 -0.85
C ALA A 521 8.92 -19.45 -1.95
N ALA A 522 7.97 -20.31 -1.72
CA ALA A 522 6.90 -20.56 -2.67
C ALA A 522 5.78 -19.51 -2.51
N ASP A 523 6.12 -18.26 -2.81
CA ASP A 523 5.19 -17.15 -3.00
C ASP A 523 4.90 -17.08 -4.50
N ILE A 524 3.71 -17.55 -4.91
CA ILE A 524 3.39 -17.84 -6.31
C ILE A 524 1.99 -17.35 -6.66
N ASN A 525 1.86 -16.69 -7.81
CA ASN A 525 0.58 -16.38 -8.44
C ASN A 525 0.34 -17.28 -9.66
N VAL A 526 -0.90 -17.77 -9.80
CA VAL A 526 -1.39 -18.45 -11.00
C VAL A 526 -2.56 -17.66 -11.53
N PHE A 527 -2.46 -17.13 -12.76
CA PHE A 527 -3.49 -16.25 -13.32
C PHE A 527 -3.61 -16.37 -14.84
N ASP A 528 -4.77 -16.00 -15.37
CA ASP A 528 -5.03 -15.86 -16.80
C ASP A 528 -4.67 -14.43 -17.25
N PRO A 529 -3.66 -14.25 -18.12
CA PRO A 529 -3.24 -12.93 -18.60
C PRO A 529 -4.32 -12.19 -19.43
N GLU A 530 -5.25 -12.92 -20.02
CA GLU A 530 -6.30 -12.34 -20.85
C GLU A 530 -7.44 -11.73 -20.02
N THR A 531 -7.63 -12.20 -18.78
CA THR A 531 -8.75 -11.77 -17.95
C THR A 531 -8.32 -11.05 -16.66
N VAL A 532 -7.07 -11.18 -16.23
CA VAL A 532 -6.59 -10.57 -14.97
C VAL A 532 -6.84 -9.06 -14.93
N GLY A 533 -7.46 -8.61 -13.84
CA GLY A 533 -7.78 -7.19 -13.64
C GLY A 533 -8.55 -6.94 -12.35
N PRO A 534 -8.64 -5.68 -11.89
CA PRO A 534 -9.40 -5.33 -10.70
C PRO A 534 -10.91 -5.41 -10.98
N ASN A 535 -11.67 -5.94 -10.02
CA ASN A 535 -13.12 -5.83 -9.99
C ASN A 535 -13.56 -4.41 -9.57
N MET A 536 -14.86 -4.13 -9.67
CA MET A 536 -15.41 -2.89 -9.12
C MET A 536 -15.27 -2.89 -7.59
N PRO A 537 -14.95 -1.74 -6.96
CA PRO A 537 -14.90 -1.65 -5.51
C PRO A 537 -16.31 -1.73 -4.90
N GLU A 538 -16.37 -2.15 -3.64
CA GLU A 538 -17.58 -2.17 -2.83
C GLU A 538 -17.33 -1.54 -1.47
N LEU A 539 -18.36 -0.92 -0.88
CA LEU A 539 -18.32 -0.43 0.50
C LEU A 539 -18.79 -1.54 1.45
N VAL A 540 -17.92 -1.93 2.37
CA VAL A 540 -18.23 -2.93 3.40
C VAL A 540 -18.08 -2.33 4.80
N HIS A 541 -18.73 -2.94 5.80
CA HIS A 541 -18.72 -2.47 7.20
C HIS A 541 -18.15 -3.57 8.11
N ASP A 542 -16.92 -3.99 7.83
CA ASP A 542 -16.24 -5.12 8.47
C ASP A 542 -15.04 -4.72 9.33
N LEU A 543 -14.71 -3.43 9.40
CA LEU A 543 -13.71 -2.94 10.35
C LEU A 543 -14.23 -3.02 11.79
N PRO A 544 -13.35 -3.04 12.81
CA PRO A 544 -13.73 -2.99 14.21
C PRO A 544 -14.76 -1.88 14.49
N SER A 545 -15.71 -2.14 15.37
CA SER A 545 -16.89 -1.29 15.64
C SER A 545 -17.85 -1.11 14.46
N GLY A 546 -17.76 -1.92 13.41
CA GLY A 546 -18.59 -1.80 12.20
C GLY A 546 -18.25 -0.57 11.35
N ALA A 547 -17.03 -0.05 11.45
CA ALA A 547 -16.58 1.05 10.61
C ALA A 547 -16.51 0.64 9.13
N PRO A 548 -16.78 1.56 8.20
CA PRO A 548 -16.76 1.26 6.77
C PRO A 548 -15.34 1.21 6.21
N ARG A 549 -15.16 0.40 5.19
CA ARG A 549 -14.01 0.48 4.25
C ARG A 549 -14.44 0.17 2.82
N LEU A 550 -13.67 0.63 1.87
CA LEU A 550 -13.72 0.11 0.52
C LEU A 550 -12.97 -1.23 0.47
N ARG A 551 -13.54 -2.19 -0.24
CA ARG A 551 -12.96 -3.49 -0.52
C ARG A 551 -12.94 -3.72 -2.02
N GLN A 552 -11.86 -4.30 -2.52
CA GLN A 552 -11.75 -4.63 -3.93
C GLN A 552 -11.08 -5.99 -4.10
N THR A 553 -11.68 -6.85 -4.91
CA THR A 553 -11.11 -8.11 -5.36
C THR A 553 -10.61 -7.98 -6.80
N ALA A 554 -10.04 -9.06 -7.33
CA ALA A 554 -9.62 -9.14 -8.71
C ALA A 554 -10.18 -10.38 -9.39
N THR A 555 -10.32 -10.32 -10.71
CA THR A 555 -10.59 -11.48 -11.57
C THR A 555 -9.31 -12.02 -12.17
N GLY A 556 -9.37 -13.25 -12.70
CA GLY A 556 -8.29 -13.88 -13.46
C GLY A 556 -7.28 -14.67 -12.65
N PHE A 557 -7.27 -14.60 -11.31
CA PHE A 557 -6.42 -15.44 -10.47
C PHE A 557 -7.06 -16.81 -10.23
N SER A 558 -6.33 -17.87 -10.57
CA SER A 558 -6.67 -19.24 -10.18
C SER A 558 -6.14 -19.55 -8.78
N ALA A 559 -4.96 -19.04 -8.43
CA ALA A 559 -4.41 -19.18 -7.08
C ALA A 559 -3.43 -18.06 -6.73
N THR A 560 -3.45 -17.64 -5.45
CA THR A 560 -2.37 -16.92 -4.78
C THR A 560 -1.84 -17.80 -3.67
N ILE A 561 -0.56 -18.12 -3.72
CA ILE A 561 0.14 -19.04 -2.84
C ILE A 561 1.17 -18.24 -2.05
N VAL A 562 1.21 -18.41 -0.73
CA VAL A 562 2.14 -17.75 0.17
C VAL A 562 2.87 -18.80 0.99
N ASN A 563 4.20 -18.78 0.99
CA ASN A 563 5.02 -19.76 1.70
C ASN A 563 4.55 -21.22 1.48
N GLY A 564 4.11 -21.52 0.24
CA GLY A 564 3.70 -22.86 -0.17
C GLY A 564 2.25 -23.26 0.13
N GLU A 565 1.47 -22.42 0.80
CA GLU A 565 0.05 -22.67 1.06
C GLU A 565 -0.84 -21.78 0.18
N VAL A 566 -1.93 -22.32 -0.29
CA VAL A 566 -2.90 -21.57 -1.11
C VAL A 566 -3.72 -20.65 -0.20
N LEU A 567 -3.51 -19.36 -0.32
CA LEU A 567 -4.22 -18.31 0.41
C LEU A 567 -5.54 -17.94 -0.28
N VAL A 568 -5.50 -17.77 -1.60
CA VAL A 568 -6.68 -17.49 -2.44
C VAL A 568 -6.80 -18.57 -3.49
N ASP A 569 -7.98 -19.15 -3.66
CA ASP A 569 -8.31 -20.20 -4.61
C ASP A 569 -9.50 -19.74 -5.46
N ASN A 570 -9.29 -19.54 -6.77
CA ASN A 570 -10.31 -19.06 -7.72
C ASN A 570 -11.07 -17.81 -7.23
N GLY A 571 -10.34 -16.86 -6.64
CA GLY A 571 -10.90 -15.59 -6.14
C GLY A 571 -11.50 -15.65 -4.74
N GLU A 572 -11.51 -16.82 -4.10
CA GLU A 572 -12.04 -17.01 -2.74
C GLU A 572 -10.90 -17.25 -1.74
N ALA A 573 -10.98 -16.62 -0.57
CA ALA A 573 -10.01 -16.86 0.51
C ALA A 573 -10.20 -18.25 1.12
N THR A 574 -9.11 -19.00 1.30
CA THR A 574 -9.15 -20.36 1.88
C THR A 574 -9.25 -20.35 3.40
N GLY A 575 -8.95 -19.21 4.04
CA GLY A 575 -8.82 -19.08 5.49
C GLY A 575 -7.46 -19.50 6.03
N SER A 576 -6.52 -19.90 5.17
CA SER A 576 -5.12 -20.19 5.55
C SER A 576 -4.41 -18.91 5.95
N THR A 577 -3.45 -19.00 6.87
CA THR A 577 -2.66 -17.86 7.35
C THR A 577 -1.16 -18.14 7.29
N PRO A 578 -0.62 -18.40 6.08
CA PRO A 578 0.76 -18.84 5.89
C PRO A 578 1.80 -17.73 5.94
N GLY A 579 1.39 -16.49 6.11
CA GLY A 579 2.27 -15.33 6.08
C GLY A 579 3.26 -15.30 7.24
N HIS A 580 4.43 -14.73 6.98
CA HIS A 580 5.51 -14.57 7.96
C HIS A 580 5.84 -13.10 8.19
N LEU A 581 6.39 -12.77 9.36
CA LEU A 581 7.13 -11.54 9.55
C LEU A 581 8.50 -11.68 8.87
N LEU A 582 8.84 -10.73 8.00
CA LEU A 582 10.14 -10.63 7.37
C LEU A 582 10.96 -9.55 8.09
N ARG A 583 12.03 -9.97 8.72
CA ARG A 583 12.91 -9.05 9.45
C ARG A 583 14.02 -8.51 8.55
N GLY A 584 14.49 -7.32 8.83
CA GLY A 584 15.63 -6.70 8.17
C GLY A 584 16.93 -7.49 8.39
N PRO A 585 18.00 -7.16 7.64
CA PRO A 585 19.20 -8.01 7.49
C PRO A 585 19.98 -8.26 8.79
N LEU A 586 19.79 -7.47 9.84
CA LEU A 586 20.48 -7.67 11.11
C LEU A 586 19.83 -8.71 12.03
N ALA A 587 18.57 -9.07 11.74
CA ALA A 587 17.82 -10.03 12.54
C ALA A 587 17.41 -11.28 11.73
N GLN A 588 18.03 -11.49 10.56
CA GLN A 588 17.86 -12.68 9.71
C GLN A 588 18.77 -13.82 10.15
#